data_bba37b54fd8e4fad7b14c38f79b0647b
#
_entry.id   bba37b54fd8e4fad7b14c38f79b0647b
#
_cell.length_a   1.000
_cell.length_b   1.000
_cell.length_c   1.000
_cell.angle_alpha   90.00
_cell.angle_beta   90.00
_cell.angle_gamma   90.00
#
_symmetry.space_group_name_H-M   'P 1'
#
loop_
_entity.id
_entity.type
_entity.pdbx_description
1 polymer ?
#
loop_
_entity_poly.entity_id
_entity_poly.type
_entity_poly.pdbx_seq_one_letter_code
_entity_poly.pdbx_strand_id
1 'polypeptide(L)'
;MASGARGAWSEWPVDHFLRSGHIAARDGAAVRWFHAANSRARAAEAARSDVHMVEVDVVLRGGDREPILAHPPDTDSDITLQEWLAQMGSTNKGIKLDFKSLAAVGPSLELLGQLGQALDRPVWLNGDILPGPCGSCAPLDARAFLGAVTSSCPEATLSLGWTTGCHRGQGYEWPAVQEMWRLCQPLSQPVTFAVRAALVPGSVPQLQWLLQQCHRYSLTVWTGKEDMYSLEDLLLIRDNFDKSRVYYDIFEPQNSEFKKAIGIE
;
A
#
# COMPACT_ATOMS: atom_id res chain seq x y z
N MET A 1 -19.99 22.01 8.89
CA MET A 1 -19.21 21.00 9.62
C MET A 1 -17.76 21.16 9.17
N ALA A 2 -16.90 21.58 10.06
CA ALA A 2 -15.50 21.84 9.75
C ALA A 2 -14.82 20.53 9.32
N SER A 3 -14.34 20.49 8.09
CA SER A 3 -13.36 19.51 7.65
C SER A 3 -12.10 19.75 8.48
N GLY A 4 -11.92 18.98 9.56
CA GLY A 4 -10.67 18.97 10.29
C GLY A 4 -9.54 18.73 9.29
N ALA A 5 -8.53 19.57 9.29
CA ALA A 5 -7.33 19.39 8.48
C ALA A 5 -6.76 18.01 8.82
N ARG A 6 -6.72 17.11 7.83
CA ARG A 6 -6.09 15.80 7.98
C ARG A 6 -4.61 16.02 8.21
N GLY A 7 -4.02 15.25 9.12
CA GLY A 7 -2.58 15.26 9.32
C GLY A 7 -1.84 14.76 8.07
N ALA A 8 -0.54 15.00 8.00
CA ALA A 8 0.32 14.60 6.87
C ALA A 8 0.29 13.09 6.59
N TRP A 9 0.04 12.28 7.62
CA TRP A 9 -0.07 10.82 7.49
C TRP A 9 -1.24 10.35 6.62
N SER A 10 -2.35 11.09 6.62
CA SER A 10 -3.53 10.78 5.79
C SER A 10 -3.59 11.56 4.48
N GLU A 11 -2.58 12.36 4.18
CA GLU A 11 -2.50 13.03 2.87
C GLU A 11 -2.22 12.02 1.77
N TRP A 12 -2.92 12.14 0.64
CA TRP A 12 -2.60 11.32 -0.52
C TRP A 12 -1.17 11.60 -1.01
N PRO A 13 -0.38 10.56 -1.34
CA PRO A 13 0.97 10.76 -1.89
C PRO A 13 1.00 11.70 -3.08
N VAL A 14 0.02 11.60 -3.99
CA VAL A 14 -0.09 12.48 -5.14
C VAL A 14 -0.23 13.95 -4.74
N ASP A 15 -1.01 14.26 -3.72
CA ASP A 15 -1.21 15.63 -3.24
C ASP A 15 0.00 16.13 -2.43
N HIS A 16 0.56 15.26 -1.58
CA HIS A 16 1.77 15.56 -0.81
C HIS A 16 2.97 15.88 -1.71
N PHE A 17 3.26 15.02 -2.68
CA PHE A 17 4.43 15.17 -3.55
C PHE A 17 4.22 16.24 -4.63
N LEU A 18 2.99 16.52 -5.05
CA LEU A 18 2.68 17.68 -5.90
C LEU A 18 2.92 18.98 -5.14
N ARG A 19 2.41 19.12 -3.93
CA ARG A 19 2.57 20.31 -3.09
C ARG A 19 4.04 20.56 -2.73
N SER A 20 4.81 19.51 -2.50
CA SER A 20 6.26 19.61 -2.21
C SER A 20 7.13 19.74 -3.47
N GLY A 21 6.55 19.77 -4.67
CA GLY A 21 7.27 19.96 -5.93
C GLY A 21 8.05 18.76 -6.43
N HIS A 22 7.79 17.55 -5.90
CA HIS A 22 8.47 16.32 -6.31
C HIS A 22 7.84 15.65 -7.54
N ILE A 23 6.59 15.96 -7.83
CA ILE A 23 5.89 15.57 -9.07
C ILE A 23 5.25 16.79 -9.71
N ALA A 24 5.09 16.76 -11.04
CA ALA A 24 4.61 17.90 -11.81
C ALA A 24 3.09 17.94 -12.02
N ALA A 25 2.41 16.82 -11.82
CA ALA A 25 0.97 16.68 -12.05
C ALA A 25 0.33 15.79 -10.99
N ARG A 26 -0.99 15.99 -10.79
CA ARG A 26 -1.81 15.16 -9.88
C ARG A 26 -2.15 13.82 -10.55
N ASP A 27 -1.16 12.96 -10.62
CA ASP A 27 -1.20 11.67 -11.27
C ASP A 27 -0.48 10.62 -10.41
N GLY A 28 -1.21 9.60 -9.96
CA GLY A 28 -0.65 8.56 -9.09
C GLY A 28 0.47 7.74 -9.74
N ALA A 29 0.51 7.66 -11.07
CA ALA A 29 1.61 7.01 -11.79
C ALA A 29 2.94 7.79 -11.69
N ALA A 30 2.89 9.08 -11.37
CA ALA A 30 4.09 9.89 -11.12
C ALA A 30 4.70 9.60 -9.73
N VAL A 31 3.97 9.00 -8.81
CA VAL A 31 4.49 8.58 -7.50
C VAL A 31 5.30 7.30 -7.69
N ARG A 32 6.61 7.40 -7.49
CA ARG A 32 7.54 6.27 -7.63
C ARG A 32 7.63 5.47 -6.34
N TRP A 33 7.69 4.15 -6.48
CA TRP A 33 7.72 3.21 -5.37
C TRP A 33 9.04 2.45 -5.26
N PHE A 34 9.42 2.11 -4.05
CA PHE A 34 10.44 1.13 -3.72
C PHE A 34 9.78 -0.02 -2.97
N HIS A 35 9.69 -1.17 -3.61
CA HIS A 35 9.02 -2.34 -3.07
C HIS A 35 9.98 -3.23 -2.28
N ALA A 36 9.52 -3.77 -1.15
CA ALA A 36 10.22 -4.73 -0.29
C ALA A 36 11.62 -4.25 0.13
N ALA A 37 11.72 -3.11 0.80
CA ALA A 37 12.97 -2.60 1.37
C ALA A 37 13.35 -3.37 2.67
N ASN A 38 13.33 -4.70 2.63
CA ASN A 38 13.33 -5.61 3.78
C ASN A 38 14.73 -5.97 4.31
N SER A 39 15.78 -5.26 3.91
CA SER A 39 17.13 -5.47 4.44
C SER A 39 17.87 -4.14 4.64
N ARG A 40 18.95 -4.14 5.43
CA ARG A 40 19.78 -2.93 5.60
C ARG A 40 20.26 -2.36 4.28
N ALA A 41 20.68 -3.24 3.36
CA ALA A 41 21.15 -2.82 2.04
C ALA A 41 20.01 -2.19 1.22
N ARG A 42 18.83 -2.81 1.18
CA ARG A 42 17.67 -2.32 0.46
C ARG A 42 17.10 -1.02 1.08
N ALA A 43 17.08 -0.93 2.41
CA ALA A 43 16.70 0.29 3.12
C ALA A 43 17.62 1.47 2.78
N ALA A 44 18.93 1.23 2.76
CA ALA A 44 19.91 2.23 2.39
C ALA A 44 19.82 2.64 0.91
N GLU A 45 19.52 1.70 0.02
CA GLU A 45 19.25 1.97 -1.40
C GLU A 45 18.00 2.84 -1.55
N ALA A 46 16.89 2.45 -0.93
CA ALA A 46 15.65 3.21 -0.95
C ALA A 46 15.84 4.64 -0.41
N ALA A 47 16.55 4.81 0.69
CA ALA A 47 16.81 6.11 1.29
C ALA A 47 17.56 7.07 0.34
N ARG A 48 18.48 6.55 -0.48
CA ARG A 48 19.29 7.34 -1.44
C ARG A 48 18.63 7.50 -2.81
N SER A 49 17.63 6.68 -3.13
CA SER A 49 16.95 6.72 -4.43
C SER A 49 16.01 7.93 -4.55
N ASP A 50 15.51 8.17 -5.75
CA ASP A 50 14.55 9.24 -6.04
C ASP A 50 13.07 8.81 -5.92
N VAL A 51 12.82 7.64 -5.31
CA VAL A 51 11.46 7.17 -5.04
C VAL A 51 10.73 8.05 -4.02
N HIS A 52 9.41 8.04 -4.08
CA HIS A 52 8.53 8.83 -3.22
C HIS A 52 7.99 8.01 -2.04
N MET A 53 7.62 6.76 -2.29
CA MET A 53 7.07 5.84 -1.30
C MET A 53 7.97 4.62 -1.15
N VAL A 54 8.17 4.16 0.09
CA VAL A 54 8.93 2.95 0.39
C VAL A 54 8.04 1.97 1.13
N GLU A 55 7.98 0.76 0.62
CA GLU A 55 7.19 -0.33 1.19
C GLU A 55 8.09 -1.37 1.83
N VAL A 56 7.64 -1.95 2.95
CA VAL A 56 8.26 -3.04 3.68
C VAL A 56 7.25 -4.04 4.19
N ASP A 57 7.65 -5.31 4.20
CA ASP A 57 6.90 -6.40 4.83
C ASP A 57 7.27 -6.53 6.31
N VAL A 58 6.27 -6.60 7.19
CA VAL A 58 6.49 -6.63 8.63
C VAL A 58 6.00 -7.96 9.23
N VAL A 59 6.92 -8.63 9.93
CA VAL A 59 6.64 -9.82 10.73
C VAL A 59 7.25 -9.66 12.13
N LEU A 60 6.91 -10.55 13.06
CA LEU A 60 7.65 -10.66 14.32
C LEU A 60 8.80 -11.65 14.19
N ARG A 61 9.95 -11.31 14.76
CA ARG A 61 11.06 -12.26 14.92
C ARG A 61 10.62 -13.47 15.72
N GLY A 62 11.01 -14.66 15.27
CA GLY A 62 10.62 -15.90 15.93
C GLY A 62 10.98 -15.93 17.42
N GLY A 63 9.96 -16.08 18.29
CA GLY A 63 10.13 -16.13 19.74
C GLY A 63 10.17 -14.79 20.46
N ASP A 64 10.31 -13.67 19.77
CA ASP A 64 10.33 -12.31 20.32
C ASP A 64 9.09 -11.51 19.92
N ARG A 65 8.93 -10.34 20.54
CA ARG A 65 7.92 -9.34 20.16
C ARG A 65 8.48 -8.24 19.26
N GLU A 66 9.65 -8.45 18.71
CA GLU A 66 10.34 -7.45 17.91
C GLU A 66 9.87 -7.47 16.45
N PRO A 67 9.27 -6.39 15.94
CA PRO A 67 8.97 -6.28 14.52
C PRO A 67 10.25 -6.18 13.68
N ILE A 68 10.34 -7.07 12.69
CA ILE A 68 11.43 -7.11 11.71
C ILE A 68 10.88 -7.02 10.29
N LEU A 69 11.76 -6.76 9.34
CA LEU A 69 11.37 -6.60 7.93
C LEU A 69 11.72 -7.88 7.16
N ALA A 70 10.71 -8.71 6.95
CA ALA A 70 10.83 -9.94 6.20
C ALA A 70 9.51 -10.34 5.55
N HIS A 71 9.57 -10.96 4.37
CA HIS A 71 8.42 -11.58 3.74
C HIS A 71 8.40 -13.09 4.04
N PRO A 72 7.27 -13.67 4.48
CA PRO A 72 7.16 -15.12 4.65
C PRO A 72 7.58 -15.89 3.38
N PRO A 73 8.31 -17.01 3.51
CA PRO A 73 8.54 -17.81 4.72
C PRO A 73 9.72 -17.35 5.60
N ASP A 74 10.40 -16.25 5.28
CA ASP A 74 11.50 -15.77 6.10
C ASP A 74 11.00 -15.35 7.49
N THR A 75 11.74 -15.74 8.53
CA THR A 75 11.41 -15.52 9.94
C THR A 75 12.44 -14.66 10.67
N ASP A 76 13.48 -14.24 9.98
CA ASP A 76 14.53 -13.35 10.47
C ASP A 76 14.94 -12.32 9.42
N SER A 77 15.58 -11.25 9.87
CA SER A 77 16.06 -10.15 9.03
C SER A 77 17.27 -9.49 9.68
N ASP A 78 18.12 -8.86 8.86
CA ASP A 78 19.25 -8.05 9.31
C ASP A 78 18.85 -6.64 9.76
N ILE A 79 17.55 -6.29 9.68
CA ILE A 79 17.02 -4.99 10.07
C ILE A 79 15.68 -5.12 10.83
N THR A 80 15.56 -4.36 11.93
CA THR A 80 14.30 -4.22 12.66
C THR A 80 13.46 -3.08 12.08
N LEU A 81 12.14 -3.11 12.35
CA LEU A 81 11.26 -1.99 11.97
C LEU A 81 11.71 -0.68 12.65
N GLN A 82 12.18 -0.74 13.90
CA GLN A 82 12.66 0.44 14.63
C GLN A 82 13.85 1.09 13.92
N GLU A 83 14.85 0.29 13.51
CA GLU A 83 16.01 0.78 12.78
C GLU A 83 15.63 1.36 11.43
N TRP A 84 14.73 0.70 10.72
CA TRP A 84 14.23 1.16 9.43
C TRP A 84 13.45 2.48 9.54
N LEU A 85 12.56 2.60 10.54
CA LEU A 85 11.81 3.83 10.80
C LEU A 85 12.74 5.00 11.14
N ALA A 86 13.80 4.76 11.92
CA ALA A 86 14.82 5.77 12.20
C ALA A 86 15.53 6.23 10.93
N GLN A 87 15.86 5.30 10.03
CA GLN A 87 16.49 5.61 8.75
C GLN A 87 15.55 6.38 7.82
N MET A 88 14.30 5.94 7.67
CA MET A 88 13.30 6.62 6.85
C MET A 88 12.93 7.98 7.42
N GLY A 89 12.96 8.16 8.73
CA GLY A 89 12.76 9.43 9.41
C GLY A 89 13.68 10.56 8.95
N SER A 90 14.89 10.23 8.49
CA SER A 90 15.85 11.19 7.94
C SER A 90 15.63 11.52 6.45
N THR A 91 14.63 10.93 5.81
CA THR A 91 14.27 11.14 4.39
C THR A 91 12.98 11.94 4.25
N ASN A 92 12.63 12.30 3.02
CA ASN A 92 11.34 12.91 2.67
C ASN A 92 10.32 11.89 2.13
N LYS A 93 10.57 10.60 2.26
CA LYS A 93 9.78 9.54 1.63
C LYS A 93 8.57 9.16 2.49
N GLY A 94 7.43 8.96 1.85
CA GLY A 94 6.28 8.29 2.48
C GLY A 94 6.59 6.81 2.72
N ILE A 95 5.86 6.20 3.63
CA ILE A 95 6.09 4.81 4.04
C ILE A 95 4.82 3.97 3.95
N LYS A 96 4.99 2.69 3.62
CA LYS A 96 3.94 1.67 3.66
C LYS A 96 4.44 0.47 4.44
N LEU A 97 3.72 0.10 5.49
CA LEU A 97 3.99 -1.09 6.29
C LEU A 97 2.99 -2.18 5.91
N ASP A 98 3.48 -3.26 5.32
CA ASP A 98 2.66 -4.41 4.93
C ASP A 98 2.74 -5.51 6.00
N PHE A 99 1.68 -5.64 6.80
CA PHE A 99 1.61 -6.58 7.90
C PHE A 99 1.30 -7.99 7.41
N LYS A 100 2.25 -8.90 7.59
CA LYS A 100 2.10 -10.32 7.22
C LYS A 100 1.53 -11.18 8.36
N SER A 101 1.44 -10.63 9.57
CA SER A 101 0.79 -11.27 10.69
C SER A 101 0.08 -10.23 11.59
N LEU A 102 -1.05 -10.63 12.16
CA LEU A 102 -1.78 -9.77 13.11
C LEU A 102 -0.96 -9.47 14.37
N ALA A 103 -0.13 -10.42 14.79
CA ALA A 103 0.73 -10.27 15.97
C ALA A 103 1.77 -9.13 15.81
N ALA A 104 2.19 -8.83 14.57
CA ALA A 104 3.14 -7.76 14.32
C ALA A 104 2.51 -6.36 14.39
N VAL A 105 1.19 -6.24 14.31
CA VAL A 105 0.49 -4.94 14.21
C VAL A 105 0.71 -4.10 15.46
N GLY A 106 0.33 -4.61 16.63
CA GLY A 106 0.41 -3.85 17.90
C GLY A 106 1.81 -3.28 18.17
N PRO A 107 2.87 -4.13 18.24
CA PRO A 107 4.23 -3.65 18.47
C PRO A 107 4.72 -2.62 17.42
N SER A 108 4.30 -2.78 16.17
CA SER A 108 4.67 -1.82 15.11
C SER A 108 3.98 -0.47 15.28
N LEU A 109 2.70 -0.47 15.68
CA LEU A 109 1.96 0.77 15.93
C LEU A 109 2.51 1.52 17.16
N GLU A 110 3.03 0.81 18.16
CA GLU A 110 3.75 1.43 19.29
C GLU A 110 5.01 2.15 18.81
N LEU A 111 5.80 1.55 17.92
CA LEU A 111 6.97 2.19 17.33
C LEU A 111 6.60 3.42 16.49
N LEU A 112 5.55 3.34 15.67
CA LEU A 112 5.03 4.49 14.91
C LEU A 112 4.57 5.61 15.84
N GLY A 113 3.88 5.29 16.93
CA GLY A 113 3.42 6.26 17.93
C GLY A 113 4.57 7.03 18.59
N GLN A 114 5.73 6.40 18.78
CA GLN A 114 6.93 7.06 19.32
C GLN A 114 7.52 8.09 18.37
N LEU A 115 7.34 7.93 17.06
CA LEU A 115 7.81 8.90 16.07
C LEU A 115 6.91 10.13 16.00
N GLY A 116 5.62 9.96 16.29
CA GLY A 116 4.65 11.06 16.30
C GLY A 116 4.71 11.90 15.03
N GLN A 117 4.72 13.23 15.21
CA GLN A 117 4.79 14.19 14.10
C GLN A 117 6.16 14.30 13.40
N ALA A 118 7.17 13.53 13.83
CA ALA A 118 8.46 13.49 13.16
C ALA A 118 8.38 12.96 11.71
N LEU A 119 7.34 12.18 11.41
CA LEU A 119 7.00 11.77 10.03
C LEU A 119 5.92 12.70 9.45
N ASP A 120 6.34 13.84 8.90
CA ASP A 120 5.45 14.76 8.18
C ASP A 120 5.27 14.35 6.71
N ARG A 121 4.69 13.17 6.49
CA ARG A 121 4.55 12.53 5.17
C ARG A 121 3.50 11.42 5.19
N PRO A 122 3.06 10.89 4.02
CA PRO A 122 2.10 9.81 3.96
C PRO A 122 2.58 8.54 4.68
N VAL A 123 1.70 7.98 5.52
CA VAL A 123 1.91 6.71 6.22
C VAL A 123 0.76 5.78 5.88
N TRP A 124 1.09 4.65 5.28
CA TRP A 124 0.13 3.63 4.88
C TRP A 124 0.31 2.36 5.70
N LEU A 125 -0.80 1.86 6.25
CA LEU A 125 -0.86 0.61 7.01
C LEU A 125 -1.60 -0.43 6.17
N ASN A 126 -0.86 -1.43 5.67
CA ASN A 126 -1.38 -2.43 4.75
C ASN A 126 -1.66 -3.75 5.45
N GLY A 127 -2.78 -4.37 5.07
CA GLY A 127 -3.08 -5.76 5.41
C GLY A 127 -4.06 -6.37 4.41
N ASP A 128 -3.82 -7.64 4.09
CA ASP A 128 -4.78 -8.46 3.34
C ASP A 128 -5.80 -9.00 4.33
N ILE A 129 -6.99 -8.40 4.36
CA ILE A 129 -8.02 -8.63 5.39
C ILE A 129 -9.20 -9.46 4.91
N LEU A 130 -9.27 -9.80 3.64
CA LEU A 130 -10.31 -10.65 3.05
C LEU A 130 -9.71 -11.70 2.11
N PRO A 131 -10.37 -12.85 1.96
CA PRO A 131 -10.01 -13.79 0.91
C PRO A 131 -10.35 -13.21 -0.46
N GLY A 132 -9.53 -13.49 -1.44
CA GLY A 132 -9.71 -13.06 -2.82
C GLY A 132 -9.41 -14.16 -3.83
N PRO A 133 -9.35 -13.84 -5.13
CA PRO A 133 -9.22 -14.81 -6.19
C PRO A 133 -7.95 -15.65 -6.04
N CYS A 134 -8.11 -16.96 -6.01
CA CYS A 134 -7.00 -17.94 -5.92
C CYS A 134 -6.01 -17.72 -4.76
N GLY A 135 -6.40 -17.01 -3.71
CA GLY A 135 -5.59 -16.85 -2.52
C GLY A 135 -5.43 -18.19 -1.80
N SER A 136 -4.18 -18.58 -1.52
CA SER A 136 -3.85 -19.80 -0.76
C SER A 136 -3.55 -19.52 0.70
N CYS A 137 -3.27 -18.27 1.06
CA CYS A 137 -3.00 -17.85 2.43
C CYS A 137 -4.27 -17.37 3.12
N ALA A 138 -4.36 -17.58 4.43
CA ALA A 138 -5.44 -17.01 5.22
C ALA A 138 -5.24 -15.49 5.34
N PRO A 139 -6.32 -14.68 5.22
CA PRO A 139 -6.25 -13.26 5.48
C PRO A 139 -6.05 -12.96 6.97
N LEU A 140 -5.60 -11.75 7.28
CA LEU A 140 -5.64 -11.22 8.64
C LEU A 140 -7.10 -11.11 9.10
N ASP A 141 -7.34 -11.26 10.41
CA ASP A 141 -8.66 -10.96 10.96
C ASP A 141 -8.99 -9.48 10.74
N ALA A 142 -9.99 -9.22 9.90
CA ALA A 142 -10.33 -7.88 9.46
C ALA A 142 -10.73 -6.96 10.61
N ARG A 143 -11.53 -7.45 11.57
CA ARG A 143 -12.00 -6.65 12.70
C ARG A 143 -10.88 -6.33 13.67
N ALA A 144 -10.04 -7.31 13.97
CA ALA A 144 -8.88 -7.10 14.84
C ALA A 144 -7.86 -6.15 14.21
N PHE A 145 -7.56 -6.31 12.91
CA PHE A 145 -6.67 -5.41 12.18
C PHE A 145 -7.22 -3.98 12.16
N LEU A 146 -8.44 -3.78 11.66
CA LEU A 146 -9.05 -2.45 11.58
C LEU A 146 -9.19 -1.80 12.96
N GLY A 147 -9.60 -2.56 13.98
CA GLY A 147 -9.69 -2.07 15.36
C GLY A 147 -8.35 -1.56 15.89
N ALA A 148 -7.26 -2.29 15.66
CA ALA A 148 -5.93 -1.88 16.09
C ALA A 148 -5.45 -0.62 15.38
N VAL A 149 -5.49 -0.60 14.04
CA VAL A 149 -4.95 0.51 13.25
C VAL A 149 -5.77 1.80 13.38
N THR A 150 -7.10 1.71 13.49
CA THR A 150 -7.96 2.90 13.64
C THR A 150 -7.87 3.53 15.02
N SER A 151 -7.66 2.73 16.07
CA SER A 151 -7.51 3.26 17.43
C SER A 151 -6.12 3.82 17.71
N SER A 152 -5.07 3.21 17.17
CA SER A 152 -3.68 3.60 17.46
C SER A 152 -3.13 4.65 16.48
N CYS A 153 -3.56 4.60 15.21
CA CYS A 153 -3.08 5.50 14.15
C CYS A 153 -4.25 6.06 13.33
N PRO A 154 -5.15 6.86 13.95
CA PRO A 154 -6.34 7.37 13.27
C PRO A 154 -6.03 8.32 12.09
N GLU A 155 -4.81 8.81 12.00
CA GLU A 155 -4.36 9.70 10.94
C GLU A 155 -3.67 8.99 9.77
N ALA A 156 -3.39 7.69 9.88
CA ALA A 156 -2.77 6.94 8.79
C ALA A 156 -3.79 6.60 7.68
N THR A 157 -3.31 6.44 6.45
CA THR A 157 -4.09 5.86 5.36
C THR A 157 -4.12 4.34 5.53
N LEU A 158 -5.28 3.73 5.34
CA LEU A 158 -5.44 2.28 5.35
C LEU A 158 -5.25 1.74 3.93
N SER A 159 -4.34 0.78 3.78
CA SER A 159 -4.14 0.04 2.54
C SER A 159 -4.67 -1.37 2.75
N LEU A 160 -5.82 -1.66 2.16
CA LEU A 160 -6.58 -2.88 2.43
C LEU A 160 -6.62 -3.77 1.20
N GLY A 161 -6.24 -5.03 1.38
CA GLY A 161 -6.15 -5.99 0.29
C GLY A 161 -6.93 -7.27 0.54
N TRP A 162 -6.84 -8.12 -0.47
CA TRP A 162 -7.34 -9.50 -0.48
C TRP A 162 -6.15 -10.44 -0.66
N THR A 163 -6.18 -11.59 0.01
CA THR A 163 -5.22 -12.65 -0.31
C THR A 163 -5.50 -13.15 -1.72
N THR A 164 -4.50 -13.12 -2.61
CA THR A 164 -4.69 -13.43 -4.04
C THR A 164 -3.62 -14.37 -4.56
N GLY A 165 -4.01 -15.22 -5.51
CA GLY A 165 -3.09 -15.96 -6.38
C GLY A 165 -2.77 -15.19 -7.66
N CYS A 166 -1.87 -15.72 -8.49
CA CYS A 166 -1.37 -15.06 -9.71
C CYS A 166 -2.08 -15.50 -11.01
N HIS A 167 -3.22 -16.15 -10.93
CA HIS A 167 -3.89 -16.70 -12.11
C HIS A 167 -4.56 -15.60 -12.94
N ARG A 168 -4.09 -15.44 -14.17
CA ARG A 168 -4.68 -14.52 -15.15
C ARG A 168 -6.10 -14.99 -15.56
N GLY A 169 -6.97 -14.02 -15.85
CA GLY A 169 -8.34 -14.28 -16.31
C GLY A 169 -9.39 -14.40 -15.22
N GLN A 170 -8.98 -14.28 -13.95
CA GLN A 170 -9.87 -14.10 -12.81
C GLN A 170 -9.90 -12.63 -12.38
N GLY A 171 -10.86 -12.27 -11.54
CA GLY A 171 -11.01 -10.92 -11.02
C GLY A 171 -11.63 -10.94 -9.63
N TYR A 172 -11.71 -9.77 -9.03
CA TYR A 172 -12.41 -9.56 -7.76
C TYR A 172 -13.91 -9.62 -8.01
N GLU A 173 -14.57 -10.63 -7.48
CA GLU A 173 -16.01 -10.83 -7.65
C GLU A 173 -16.80 -9.84 -6.78
N TRP A 174 -18.07 -9.59 -7.18
CA TRP A 174 -18.96 -8.68 -6.47
C TRP A 174 -19.08 -8.94 -4.97
N PRO A 175 -19.26 -10.18 -4.48
CA PRO A 175 -19.34 -10.43 -3.04
C PRO A 175 -18.10 -9.99 -2.27
N ALA A 176 -16.90 -10.24 -2.82
CA ALA A 176 -15.63 -9.86 -2.18
C ALA A 176 -15.45 -8.34 -2.13
N VAL A 177 -15.82 -7.64 -3.20
CA VAL A 177 -15.73 -6.17 -3.26
C VAL A 177 -16.78 -5.50 -2.37
N GLN A 178 -17.99 -6.03 -2.33
CA GLN A 178 -19.05 -5.54 -1.45
C GLN A 178 -18.73 -5.75 0.03
N GLU A 179 -18.10 -6.87 0.39
CA GLU A 179 -17.67 -7.11 1.76
C GLU A 179 -16.58 -6.12 2.18
N MET A 180 -15.59 -5.86 1.33
CA MET A 180 -14.58 -4.83 1.58
C MET A 180 -15.23 -3.46 1.81
N TRP A 181 -16.20 -3.09 0.98
CA TRP A 181 -16.96 -1.85 1.16
C TRP A 181 -17.68 -1.78 2.50
N ARG A 182 -18.36 -2.87 2.92
CA ARG A 182 -19.05 -2.91 4.23
C ARG A 182 -18.08 -2.68 5.39
N LEU A 183 -16.90 -3.27 5.33
CA LEU A 183 -15.85 -3.06 6.34
C LEU A 183 -15.34 -1.62 6.37
N CYS A 184 -15.30 -0.96 5.21
CA CYS A 184 -14.78 0.41 5.08
C CYS A 184 -15.82 1.50 5.38
N GLN A 185 -17.12 1.20 5.34
CA GLN A 185 -18.17 2.20 5.59
C GLN A 185 -18.01 3.01 6.88
N PRO A 186 -17.69 2.40 8.04
CA PRO A 186 -17.55 3.13 9.29
C PRO A 186 -16.22 3.91 9.40
N LEU A 187 -15.30 3.75 8.47
CA LEU A 187 -13.98 4.34 8.55
C LEU A 187 -13.98 5.81 8.11
N SER A 188 -13.32 6.66 8.88
CA SER A 188 -13.12 8.08 8.54
C SER A 188 -11.80 8.33 7.78
N GLN A 189 -10.86 7.40 7.87
CA GLN A 189 -9.55 7.48 7.24
C GLN A 189 -9.62 7.31 5.72
N PRO A 190 -8.65 7.83 4.96
CA PRO A 190 -8.47 7.46 3.57
C PRO A 190 -8.18 5.96 3.45
N VAL A 191 -8.72 5.34 2.41
CA VAL A 191 -8.49 3.92 2.10
C VAL A 191 -7.99 3.79 0.69
N THR A 192 -6.89 3.06 0.52
CA THR A 192 -6.44 2.58 -0.78
C THR A 192 -6.65 1.06 -0.82
N PHE A 193 -7.20 0.55 -1.92
CA PHE A 193 -7.38 -0.89 -2.09
C PHE A 193 -6.17 -1.45 -2.85
N ALA A 194 -5.45 -2.36 -2.19
CA ALA A 194 -4.32 -3.05 -2.79
C ALA A 194 -4.84 -4.14 -3.74
N VAL A 195 -4.68 -3.92 -5.02
CA VAL A 195 -5.17 -4.82 -6.08
C VAL A 195 -4.05 -5.33 -6.96
N ARG A 196 -4.06 -6.63 -7.24
CA ARG A 196 -3.04 -7.27 -8.08
C ARG A 196 -3.30 -6.95 -9.55
N ALA A 197 -2.30 -6.43 -10.27
CA ALA A 197 -2.44 -5.96 -11.64
C ALA A 197 -3.08 -7.00 -12.57
N ALA A 198 -2.66 -8.26 -12.47
CA ALA A 198 -3.18 -9.36 -13.30
C ALA A 198 -4.69 -9.64 -13.11
N LEU A 199 -5.29 -9.20 -12.01
CA LEU A 199 -6.70 -9.43 -11.67
C LEU A 199 -7.61 -8.22 -11.98
N VAL A 200 -7.04 -7.03 -12.17
CA VAL A 200 -7.83 -5.81 -12.39
C VAL A 200 -8.61 -5.84 -13.70
N PRO A 201 -8.07 -6.31 -14.83
CA PRO A 201 -8.82 -6.36 -16.09
C PRO A 201 -10.15 -7.13 -16.00
N GLY A 202 -10.18 -8.20 -15.19
CA GLY A 202 -11.41 -8.97 -14.91
C GLY A 202 -12.36 -8.34 -13.88
N SER A 203 -12.02 -7.18 -13.33
CA SER A 203 -12.72 -6.57 -12.18
C SER A 203 -13.04 -5.08 -12.35
N VAL A 204 -12.89 -4.53 -13.55
CA VAL A 204 -13.05 -3.09 -13.77
C VAL A 204 -14.41 -2.57 -13.28
N PRO A 205 -15.56 -3.17 -13.59
CA PRO A 205 -16.84 -2.68 -13.08
C PRO A 205 -16.94 -2.70 -11.56
N GLN A 206 -16.45 -3.75 -10.92
CA GLN A 206 -16.49 -3.91 -9.47
C GLN A 206 -15.62 -2.86 -8.76
N LEU A 207 -14.41 -2.63 -9.25
CA LEU A 207 -13.49 -1.66 -8.67
C LEU A 207 -13.90 -0.22 -8.96
N GLN A 208 -14.49 0.06 -10.12
CA GLN A 208 -15.10 1.36 -10.42
C GLN A 208 -16.25 1.66 -9.45
N TRP A 209 -17.14 0.68 -9.24
CA TRP A 209 -18.21 0.80 -8.27
C TRP A 209 -17.68 1.07 -6.86
N LEU A 210 -16.64 0.32 -6.43
CA LEU A 210 -16.03 0.50 -5.11
C LEU A 210 -15.48 1.93 -4.93
N LEU A 211 -14.76 2.46 -5.91
CA LEU A 211 -14.22 3.82 -5.85
C LEU A 211 -15.31 4.90 -5.84
N GLN A 212 -16.46 4.64 -6.44
CA GLN A 212 -17.61 5.57 -6.45
C GLN A 212 -18.26 5.69 -5.07
N GLN A 213 -18.09 4.71 -4.18
CA GLN A 213 -18.74 4.72 -2.86
C GLN A 213 -18.20 5.82 -1.94
N CYS A 214 -16.92 6.24 -2.13
CA CYS A 214 -16.35 7.30 -1.31
C CYS A 214 -15.20 8.03 -2.06
N HIS A 215 -15.20 9.37 -1.95
CA HIS A 215 -14.11 10.19 -2.50
C HIS A 215 -12.76 9.94 -1.82
N ARG A 216 -12.73 9.33 -0.63
CA ARG A 216 -11.51 8.95 0.11
C ARG A 216 -10.96 7.58 -0.29
N TYR A 217 -11.49 6.95 -1.35
CA TYR A 217 -11.00 5.66 -1.84
C TYR A 217 -10.07 5.84 -3.04
N SER A 218 -9.04 5.05 -3.10
CA SER A 218 -8.08 4.96 -4.20
C SER A 218 -7.68 3.49 -4.43
N LEU A 219 -6.96 3.22 -5.51
CA LEU A 219 -6.34 1.93 -5.79
C LEU A 219 -4.84 2.01 -5.68
N THR A 220 -4.22 0.95 -5.19
CA THR A 220 -2.79 0.67 -5.34
C THR A 220 -2.65 -0.61 -6.13
N VAL A 221 -2.26 -0.47 -7.38
CA VAL A 221 -2.00 -1.59 -8.29
C VAL A 221 -0.60 -2.10 -8.01
N TRP A 222 -0.49 -3.37 -7.64
CA TRP A 222 0.79 -4.00 -7.34
C TRP A 222 1.00 -5.26 -8.17
N THR A 223 2.25 -5.71 -8.26
CA THR A 223 2.63 -6.93 -8.97
C THR A 223 3.52 -7.82 -8.12
N GLY A 224 3.37 -9.12 -8.25
CA GLY A 224 4.35 -10.10 -7.77
C GLY A 224 5.43 -10.32 -8.82
N LYS A 225 6.59 -10.85 -8.39
CA LYS A 225 7.73 -11.11 -9.30
C LYS A 225 7.42 -12.06 -10.45
N GLU A 226 6.51 -12.99 -10.21
CA GLU A 226 6.15 -14.05 -11.19
C GLU A 226 4.78 -13.81 -11.83
N ASP A 227 4.21 -12.62 -11.66
CA ASP A 227 2.91 -12.31 -12.21
C ASP A 227 2.95 -12.20 -13.73
N MET A 228 1.97 -12.82 -14.36
CA MET A 228 1.75 -12.69 -15.79
C MET A 228 0.72 -11.60 -16.07
N TYR A 229 1.18 -10.44 -16.47
CA TYR A 229 0.39 -9.32 -16.93
C TYR A 229 1.11 -8.62 -18.09
N SER A 230 0.41 -7.82 -18.84
CA SER A 230 0.96 -7.14 -20.01
C SER A 230 0.93 -5.62 -19.83
N LEU A 231 1.64 -4.90 -20.70
CA LEU A 231 1.54 -3.45 -20.78
C LEU A 231 0.11 -3.00 -21.10
N GLU A 232 -0.60 -3.75 -21.95
CA GLU A 232 -2.00 -3.49 -22.30
C GLU A 232 -2.91 -3.59 -21.08
N ASP A 233 -2.66 -4.53 -20.17
CA ASP A 233 -3.41 -4.62 -18.89
C ASP A 233 -3.23 -3.35 -18.04
N LEU A 234 -2.01 -2.81 -17.98
CA LEU A 234 -1.72 -1.56 -17.24
C LEU A 234 -2.34 -0.34 -17.93
N LEU A 235 -2.32 -0.28 -19.25
CA LEU A 235 -2.97 0.79 -20.03
C LEU A 235 -4.49 0.72 -19.88
N LEU A 236 -5.08 -0.47 -19.87
CA LEU A 236 -6.50 -0.67 -19.59
C LEU A 236 -6.87 -0.12 -18.20
N ILE A 237 -6.06 -0.38 -17.18
CA ILE A 237 -6.27 0.19 -15.84
C ILE A 237 -6.22 1.73 -15.92
N ARG A 238 -5.20 2.27 -16.61
CA ARG A 238 -5.01 3.70 -16.80
C ARG A 238 -6.20 4.39 -17.43
N ASP A 239 -6.82 3.76 -18.42
CA ASP A 239 -7.93 4.32 -19.19
C ASP A 239 -9.29 4.23 -18.45
N ASN A 240 -9.42 3.31 -17.51
CA ASN A 240 -10.68 3.06 -16.83
C ASN A 240 -10.82 3.72 -15.45
N PHE A 241 -9.77 4.31 -14.90
CA PHE A 241 -9.78 4.91 -13.57
C PHE A 241 -9.21 6.33 -13.56
N ASP A 242 -9.66 7.15 -12.61
CA ASP A 242 -9.13 8.49 -12.38
C ASP A 242 -7.63 8.42 -12.02
N LYS A 243 -6.80 9.06 -12.82
CA LYS A 243 -5.33 9.09 -12.69
C LYS A 243 -4.85 9.55 -11.32
N SER A 244 -5.59 10.43 -10.66
CA SER A 244 -5.24 10.94 -9.34
C SER A 244 -5.57 9.97 -8.19
N ARG A 245 -6.26 8.87 -8.51
CA ARG A 245 -6.75 7.89 -7.53
C ARG A 245 -6.15 6.50 -7.71
N VAL A 246 -5.15 6.33 -8.59
CA VAL A 246 -4.51 5.03 -8.83
C VAL A 246 -3.01 5.16 -8.72
N TYR A 247 -2.43 4.41 -7.82
CA TYR A 247 -0.99 4.26 -7.60
C TYR A 247 -0.50 2.95 -8.19
N TYR A 248 0.79 2.89 -8.58
CA TYR A 248 1.37 1.74 -9.27
C TYR A 248 2.68 1.32 -8.59
N ASP A 249 2.62 0.27 -7.79
CA ASP A 249 3.75 -0.39 -7.16
C ASP A 249 4.13 -1.64 -7.97
N ILE A 250 4.80 -1.42 -9.10
CA ILE A 250 5.04 -2.38 -10.16
C ILE A 250 6.53 -2.65 -10.29
N PHE A 251 6.91 -3.91 -10.48
CA PHE A 251 8.29 -4.31 -10.74
C PHE A 251 8.80 -3.87 -12.12
N GLU A 252 10.10 -3.68 -12.20
CA GLU A 252 10.80 -3.50 -13.48
C GLU A 252 10.87 -4.84 -14.26
N PRO A 253 10.93 -4.83 -15.58
CA PRO A 253 11.00 -3.65 -16.48
C PRO A 253 9.63 -3.04 -16.84
N GLN A 254 8.51 -3.67 -16.48
CA GLN A 254 7.16 -3.25 -16.88
C GLN A 254 6.79 -1.86 -16.34
N ASN A 255 7.31 -1.46 -15.18
CA ASN A 255 7.09 -0.13 -14.64
C ASN A 255 7.65 0.96 -15.57
N SER A 256 8.89 0.80 -16.03
CA SER A 256 9.52 1.74 -16.97
C SER A 256 8.83 1.75 -18.33
N GLU A 257 8.44 0.59 -18.84
CA GLU A 257 7.69 0.47 -20.10
C GLU A 257 6.32 1.18 -20.01
N PHE A 258 5.61 0.97 -18.91
CA PHE A 258 4.32 1.62 -18.65
C PHE A 258 4.47 3.14 -18.56
N LYS A 259 5.43 3.65 -17.78
CA LYS A 259 5.66 5.09 -17.63
C LYS A 259 6.00 5.75 -18.97
N LYS A 260 6.85 5.12 -19.76
CA LYS A 260 7.16 5.56 -21.11
C LYS A 260 5.92 5.62 -22.01
N ALA A 261 5.08 4.58 -21.97
CA ALA A 261 3.86 4.51 -22.79
C ALA A 261 2.84 5.60 -22.44
N ILE A 262 2.77 6.05 -21.18
CA ILE A 262 1.87 7.12 -20.72
C ILE A 262 2.52 8.51 -20.70
N GLY A 263 3.77 8.64 -21.14
CA GLY A 263 4.49 9.92 -21.24
C GLY A 263 4.94 10.51 -19.90
N ILE A 264 5.16 9.66 -18.90
CA ILE A 264 5.75 10.02 -17.61
C ILE A 264 7.16 9.40 -17.56
N GLU A 265 8.20 10.21 -17.71
CA GLU A 265 9.60 9.83 -17.55
C GLU A 265 10.19 10.37 -16.25
#